data_d4669729de8ce440ac16839660fe66d5
#
_entry.id   d4669729de8ce440ac16839660fe66d5
#
_cell.length_a   1.000
_cell.length_b   1.000
_cell.length_c   1.000
_cell.angle_alpha   90.00
_cell.angle_beta   90.00
_cell.angle_gamma   90.00
#
_symmetry.space_group_name_H-M   'P 1'
#
loop_
_entity.id
_entity.type
_entity.pdbx_description
1 polymer ?
#
loop_
_entity_poly.entity_id
_entity_poly.type
_entity_poly.pdbx_seq_one_letter_code
_entity_poly.pdbx_strand_id
1 'polypeptide(L)'
;MSKFILFIALLFPITFYAQEDIRPSGDKKESGTFSLGVRNTFSTFGATENLGVGFGGQFRIRVSNRINTEWFADFINEDIDGLATRNDYHIGWSVMIYPFKTKAKLVPYVLAGHCFDYTKVRTTYNIYTSNPPQTVSRLSSATQVGLGTHINLSEIVDISLSSQYMMHLGSDVHAETHEHNGVKEIHIAKEGHSGFSLEGHLLFTLSVNFKIAQLW
;
A
#
# COMPACT_ATOMS: atom_id res chain seq x y z
N MET A 1 -12.47 8.71 -16.92
CA MET A 1 -12.12 9.71 -15.88
C MET A 1 -13.28 10.08 -14.94
N SER A 2 -14.56 9.99 -15.29
CA SER A 2 -15.67 10.45 -14.41
C SER A 2 -16.05 9.52 -13.26
N LYS A 3 -15.75 8.22 -13.34
CA LYS A 3 -16.12 7.22 -12.30
C LYS A 3 -15.19 7.25 -11.07
N PHE A 4 -13.96 7.73 -11.21
CA PHE A 4 -12.99 7.78 -10.12
C PHE A 4 -13.25 8.93 -9.13
N ILE A 5 -13.75 10.06 -9.64
CA ILE A 5 -14.08 11.24 -8.81
C ILE A 5 -15.26 10.95 -7.89
N LEU A 6 -16.19 10.07 -8.30
CA LEU A 6 -17.37 9.72 -7.50
C LEU A 6 -17.00 8.89 -6.25
N PHE A 7 -15.94 8.07 -6.32
CA PHE A 7 -15.52 7.23 -5.19
C PHE A 7 -14.85 8.05 -4.08
N ILE A 8 -14.09 9.08 -4.44
CA ILE A 8 -13.47 10.01 -3.47
C ILE A 8 -14.53 10.89 -2.80
N ALA A 9 -15.56 11.31 -3.54
CA ALA A 9 -16.64 12.13 -2.99
C ALA A 9 -17.55 11.37 -2.01
N LEU A 10 -17.65 10.03 -2.13
CA LEU A 10 -18.44 9.18 -1.22
C LEU A 10 -17.76 8.91 0.13
N LEU A 11 -16.44 9.04 0.22
CA LEU A 11 -15.69 8.87 1.47
C LEU A 11 -15.69 10.12 2.37
N PHE A 12 -15.94 11.30 1.79
CA PHE A 12 -15.89 12.57 2.52
C PHE A 12 -17.07 12.82 3.49
N PRO A 13 -18.34 12.47 3.20
CA PRO A 13 -19.44 12.75 4.11
C PRO A 13 -19.53 11.82 5.33
N ILE A 14 -18.89 10.64 5.30
CA ILE A 14 -18.97 9.66 6.39
C ILE A 14 -18.16 10.12 7.62
N THR A 15 -17.18 10.99 7.43
CA THR A 15 -16.31 11.46 8.52
C THR A 15 -16.94 12.50 9.43
N PHE A 16 -17.99 13.18 9.00
CA PHE A 16 -18.62 14.25 9.79
C PHE A 16 -19.63 13.78 10.84
N TYR A 17 -20.20 12.60 10.71
CA TYR A 17 -21.23 12.09 11.62
C TYR A 17 -20.74 11.16 12.72
N ALA A 18 -19.46 10.77 12.72
CA ALA A 18 -18.93 9.75 13.64
C ALA A 18 -18.19 10.32 14.87
N GLN A 19 -18.44 11.58 15.23
CA GLN A 19 -17.85 12.19 16.43
C GLN A 19 -18.72 11.99 17.69
N GLU A 20 -19.28 10.81 17.92
CA GLU A 20 -19.73 10.49 19.27
C GLU A 20 -18.50 10.21 20.15
N ASP A 21 -18.25 11.11 21.09
CA ASP A 21 -17.20 10.98 22.11
C ASP A 21 -17.44 9.69 22.90
N ILE A 22 -16.65 8.66 22.63
CA ILE A 22 -16.43 7.57 23.59
C ILE A 22 -15.76 8.27 24.79
N ARG A 23 -16.49 8.41 25.89
CA ARG A 23 -16.01 9.12 27.09
C ARG A 23 -14.65 8.56 27.50
N PRO A 24 -13.61 9.39 27.60
CA PRO A 24 -12.29 8.92 27.97
C PRO A 24 -12.27 8.55 29.44
N SER A 25 -11.97 7.32 29.74
CA SER A 25 -11.47 6.93 31.06
C SER A 25 -10.07 7.54 31.20
N GLY A 26 -9.98 8.66 31.93
CA GLY A 26 -8.75 9.31 32.35
C GLY A 26 -7.75 9.68 31.25
N ASP A 27 -6.99 10.75 31.43
CA ASP A 27 -5.95 11.28 30.53
C ASP A 27 -4.75 10.31 30.34
N LYS A 28 -4.99 9.10 29.84
CA LYS A 28 -3.90 8.21 29.44
C LYS A 28 -3.20 8.81 28.22
N LYS A 29 -1.94 9.12 28.39
CA LYS A 29 -1.03 9.58 27.37
C LYS A 29 -0.93 8.52 26.26
N GLU A 30 -1.27 8.85 25.02
CA GLU A 30 -1.20 7.91 23.90
C GLU A 30 0.19 7.82 23.28
N SER A 31 1.09 8.79 23.58
CA SER A 31 2.49 8.74 23.13
C SER A 31 3.22 7.59 23.80
N GLY A 32 4.03 6.86 23.03
CA GLY A 32 4.73 5.66 23.49
C GLY A 32 3.97 4.35 23.22
N THR A 33 2.74 4.41 22.74
CA THR A 33 2.01 3.18 22.38
C THR A 33 2.71 2.45 21.24
N PHE A 34 3.07 1.19 21.48
CA PHE A 34 3.62 0.27 20.49
C PHE A 34 2.55 -0.73 20.06
N SER A 35 2.41 -0.90 18.74
CA SER A 35 1.43 -1.82 18.16
C SER A 35 2.08 -2.72 17.14
N LEU A 36 1.63 -3.99 17.08
CA LEU A 36 1.94 -4.94 16.01
C LEU A 36 0.68 -5.21 15.21
N GLY A 37 0.83 -5.46 13.92
CA GLY A 37 -0.29 -5.75 13.04
C GLY A 37 0.08 -6.64 11.87
N VAL A 38 -0.97 -7.23 11.29
CA VAL A 38 -0.94 -7.89 10.00
C VAL A 38 -1.66 -7.03 8.99
N ARG A 39 -1.21 -7.08 7.72
CA ARG A 39 -1.77 -6.25 6.67
C ARG A 39 -1.98 -7.03 5.38
N ASN A 40 -3.05 -6.70 4.66
CA ASN A 40 -3.29 -7.10 3.29
C ASN A 40 -3.19 -5.87 2.41
N THR A 41 -2.47 -5.97 1.31
CA THR A 41 -2.23 -4.88 0.38
C THR A 41 -2.72 -5.28 -1.00
N PHE A 42 -3.49 -4.40 -1.62
CA PHE A 42 -3.96 -4.52 -2.99
C PHE A 42 -3.28 -3.43 -3.80
N SER A 43 -2.65 -3.81 -4.90
CA SER A 43 -1.92 -2.89 -5.77
C SER A 43 -2.53 -2.87 -7.15
N THR A 44 -2.75 -1.66 -7.68
CA THR A 44 -3.09 -1.47 -9.08
C THR A 44 -1.83 -1.05 -9.82
N PHE A 45 -1.22 -1.97 -10.54
CA PHE A 45 0.00 -1.69 -11.30
C PHE A 45 -0.37 -1.05 -12.65
N GLY A 46 -0.22 0.27 -12.76
CA GLY A 46 -0.20 1.06 -13.99
C GLY A 46 -1.19 0.67 -15.09
N ALA A 47 -0.65 0.20 -16.20
CA ALA A 47 -1.40 -0.10 -17.43
C ALA A 47 -2.08 -1.48 -17.44
N THR A 48 -1.76 -2.37 -16.50
CA THR A 48 -2.42 -3.68 -16.43
C THR A 48 -3.76 -3.55 -15.73
N GLU A 49 -4.80 -4.21 -16.25
CA GLU A 49 -6.11 -4.29 -15.58
C GLU A 49 -6.08 -5.25 -14.37
N ASN A 50 -4.94 -5.87 -14.11
CA ASN A 50 -4.77 -6.89 -13.10
C ASN A 50 -4.50 -6.26 -11.72
N LEU A 51 -4.97 -6.94 -10.69
CA LEU A 51 -4.84 -6.54 -9.31
C LEU A 51 -3.77 -7.39 -8.62
N GLY A 52 -2.72 -6.74 -8.14
CA GLY A 52 -1.77 -7.37 -7.24
C GLY A 52 -2.38 -7.55 -5.85
N VAL A 53 -2.26 -8.75 -5.29
CA VAL A 53 -2.74 -9.07 -3.94
C VAL A 53 -1.56 -9.47 -3.08
N GLY A 54 -1.48 -8.86 -1.90
CA GLY A 54 -0.37 -9.07 -0.99
C GLY A 54 -0.77 -9.21 0.45
N PHE A 55 0.20 -9.69 1.23
CA PHE A 55 0.12 -9.76 2.68
C PHE A 55 1.44 -9.32 3.29
N GLY A 56 1.37 -8.87 4.52
CA GLY A 56 2.54 -8.39 5.22
C GLY A 56 2.32 -8.21 6.71
N GLY A 57 3.32 -7.62 7.33
CA GLY A 57 3.30 -7.25 8.73
C GLY A 57 3.71 -5.81 8.93
N GLN A 58 3.31 -5.25 10.05
CA GLN A 58 3.69 -3.89 10.43
C GLN A 58 3.82 -3.74 11.93
N PHE A 59 4.60 -2.75 12.34
CA PHE A 59 4.53 -2.23 13.69
C PHE A 59 4.42 -0.72 13.67
N ARG A 60 3.84 -0.17 14.72
CA ARG A 60 3.65 1.28 14.87
C ARG A 60 4.15 1.72 16.23
N ILE A 61 4.78 2.90 16.24
CA ILE A 61 5.19 3.59 17.46
C ILE A 61 4.56 4.98 17.47
N ARG A 62 3.71 5.23 18.44
CA ARG A 62 3.07 6.51 18.59
C ARG A 62 4.00 7.51 19.26
N VAL A 63 4.51 8.44 18.47
CA VAL A 63 5.50 9.43 18.94
C VAL A 63 4.82 10.53 19.78
N SER A 64 3.62 10.94 19.37
CA SER A 64 2.82 11.94 20.08
C SER A 64 1.33 11.68 19.89
N ASN A 65 0.48 12.47 20.54
CA ASN A 65 -0.98 12.34 20.37
C ASN A 65 -1.44 12.51 18.91
N ARG A 66 -0.64 13.18 18.07
CA ARG A 66 -0.98 13.47 16.67
C ARG A 66 -0.03 12.87 15.64
N ILE A 67 1.02 12.18 16.08
CA ILE A 67 2.05 11.62 15.18
C ILE A 67 2.28 10.17 15.55
N ASN A 68 2.19 9.31 14.54
CA ASN A 68 2.53 7.91 14.62
C ASN A 68 3.55 7.57 13.53
N THR A 69 4.39 6.60 13.77
CA THR A 69 5.25 5.99 12.74
C THR A 69 4.81 4.57 12.50
N GLU A 70 4.76 4.18 11.25
CA GLU A 70 4.47 2.82 10.81
C GLU A 70 5.67 2.27 10.07
N TRP A 71 6.06 1.06 10.38
CA TRP A 71 7.11 0.29 9.72
C TRP A 71 6.49 -0.98 9.21
N PHE A 72 6.73 -1.33 7.95
CA PHE A 72 6.04 -2.43 7.30
C PHE A 72 6.94 -3.23 6.37
N ALA A 73 6.54 -4.46 6.15
CA ALA A 73 7.05 -5.33 5.11
C ALA A 73 5.88 -6.03 4.43
N ASP A 74 5.80 -5.93 3.10
CA ASP A 74 4.76 -6.54 2.28
C ASP A 74 5.35 -7.44 1.21
N PHE A 75 4.65 -8.51 0.90
CA PHE A 75 4.81 -9.33 -0.28
C PHE A 75 3.55 -9.24 -1.12
N ILE A 76 3.66 -8.83 -2.38
CA ILE A 76 2.54 -8.66 -3.31
C ILE A 76 2.80 -9.55 -4.52
N ASN A 77 1.79 -10.29 -4.93
CA ASN A 77 1.81 -11.13 -6.11
C ASN A 77 0.74 -10.66 -7.09
N GLU A 78 1.08 -10.61 -8.37
CA GLU A 78 0.19 -10.30 -9.48
C GLU A 78 0.36 -11.36 -10.57
N ASP A 79 -0.75 -11.87 -11.08
CA ASP A 79 -0.78 -12.67 -12.29
C ASP A 79 -1.12 -11.77 -13.48
N ILE A 80 -0.19 -11.69 -14.44
CA ILE A 80 -0.34 -10.89 -15.65
C ILE A 80 -0.86 -11.79 -16.75
N ASP A 81 -2.19 -11.90 -16.87
CA ASP A 81 -2.93 -12.64 -17.91
C ASP A 81 -2.50 -14.12 -18.07
N GLY A 82 -1.99 -14.76 -17.02
CA GLY A 82 -1.43 -16.12 -17.08
C GLY A 82 -0.12 -16.23 -17.88
N LEU A 83 0.38 -15.10 -18.42
CA LEU A 83 1.59 -15.03 -19.24
C LEU A 83 2.84 -14.70 -18.43
N ALA A 84 2.68 -13.99 -17.32
CA ALA A 84 3.76 -13.70 -16.38
C ALA A 84 3.25 -13.57 -14.95
N THR A 85 4.18 -13.67 -14.02
CA THR A 85 3.94 -13.40 -12.60
C THR A 85 4.87 -12.28 -12.14
N ARG A 86 4.29 -11.26 -11.48
CA ARG A 86 5.03 -10.22 -10.79
C ARG A 86 5.01 -10.50 -9.29
N ASN A 87 6.17 -10.40 -8.67
CA ASN A 87 6.34 -10.46 -7.22
C ASN A 87 7.03 -9.19 -6.76
N ASP A 88 6.40 -8.45 -5.85
CA ASP A 88 6.94 -7.26 -5.25
C ASP A 88 7.12 -7.45 -3.75
N TYR A 89 8.27 -7.00 -3.26
CA TYR A 89 8.66 -7.02 -1.87
C TYR A 89 8.90 -5.58 -1.42
N HIS A 90 8.07 -5.07 -0.55
CA HIS A 90 8.18 -3.72 -0.01
C HIS A 90 8.65 -3.78 1.43
N ILE A 91 9.67 -3.01 1.78
CA ILE A 91 10.08 -2.76 3.16
C ILE A 91 10.19 -1.26 3.33
N GLY A 92 9.39 -0.70 4.24
CA GLY A 92 9.33 0.74 4.35
C GLY A 92 8.81 1.26 5.68
N TRP A 93 8.66 2.57 5.70
CA TRP A 93 8.13 3.30 6.84
C TRP A 93 7.28 4.48 6.38
N SER A 94 6.35 4.89 7.25
CA SER A 94 5.50 6.05 7.05
C SER A 94 5.37 6.84 8.34
N VAL A 95 5.22 8.15 8.21
CA VAL A 95 4.73 9.02 9.27
C VAL A 95 3.25 9.26 9.04
N MET A 96 2.45 9.05 10.06
CA MET A 96 1.01 9.29 10.08
C MET A 96 0.72 10.52 10.93
N ILE A 97 -0.07 11.44 10.40
CA ILE A 97 -0.50 12.65 11.09
C ILE A 97 -2.01 12.61 11.26
N TYR A 98 -2.45 12.79 12.51
CA TYR A 98 -3.86 12.80 12.89
C TYR A 98 -4.35 14.24 13.03
N PRO A 99 -5.19 14.74 12.10
CA PRO A 99 -5.71 16.11 12.16
C PRO A 99 -6.75 16.29 13.29
N PHE A 100 -7.39 15.19 13.72
CA PHE A 100 -8.47 15.20 14.72
C PHE A 100 -8.09 14.41 15.98
N LYS A 101 -9.04 14.35 16.94
CA LYS A 101 -8.88 13.56 18.17
C LYS A 101 -8.76 12.06 17.85
N THR A 102 -7.84 11.40 18.50
CA THR A 102 -7.46 10.01 18.21
C THR A 102 -8.18 8.97 19.08
N LYS A 103 -8.97 9.41 20.04
CA LYS A 103 -9.82 8.55 20.88
C LYS A 103 -11.22 8.31 20.28
N ALA A 104 -11.52 8.88 19.11
CA ALA A 104 -12.76 8.62 18.41
C ALA A 104 -12.80 7.19 17.84
N LYS A 105 -14.00 6.68 17.55
CA LYS A 105 -14.17 5.36 16.91
C LYS A 105 -13.52 5.34 15.53
N LEU A 106 -13.64 6.44 14.78
CA LEU A 106 -13.00 6.65 13.49
C LEU A 106 -11.93 7.74 13.63
N VAL A 107 -10.72 7.43 13.21
CA VAL A 107 -9.56 8.32 13.33
C VAL A 107 -8.90 8.48 11.96
N PRO A 108 -9.31 9.47 11.17
CA PRO A 108 -8.68 9.74 9.88
C PRO A 108 -7.24 10.24 10.07
N TYR A 109 -6.40 9.91 9.09
CA TYR A 109 -5.01 10.35 9.06
C TYR A 109 -4.55 10.59 7.62
N VAL A 110 -3.51 11.40 7.50
CA VAL A 110 -2.68 11.50 6.31
C VAL A 110 -1.36 10.81 6.59
N LEU A 111 -0.76 10.24 5.56
CA LEU A 111 0.54 9.59 5.71
C LEU A 111 1.48 9.98 4.57
N ALA A 112 2.76 9.99 4.89
CA ALA A 112 3.84 10.09 3.93
C ALA A 112 5.00 9.22 4.38
N GLY A 113 5.72 8.63 3.43
CA GLY A 113 6.78 7.71 3.78
C GLY A 113 7.67 7.34 2.61
N HIS A 114 8.47 6.33 2.85
CA HIS A 114 9.45 5.82 1.91
C HIS A 114 9.54 4.29 2.05
N CYS A 115 9.77 3.59 0.95
CA CYS A 115 10.07 2.18 0.98
C CYS A 115 11.20 1.81 0.00
N PHE A 116 11.82 0.68 0.26
CA PHE A 116 12.61 -0.06 -0.70
C PHE A 116 11.69 -1.11 -1.33
N ASP A 117 11.77 -1.18 -2.65
CA ASP A 117 10.93 -2.03 -3.48
C ASP A 117 11.83 -2.95 -4.32
N TYR A 118 11.61 -4.26 -4.17
CA TYR A 118 12.23 -5.27 -5.01
C TYR A 118 11.17 -5.96 -5.84
N THR A 119 11.16 -5.66 -7.15
CA THR A 119 10.25 -6.24 -8.14
C THR A 119 10.94 -7.35 -8.91
N LYS A 120 10.24 -8.47 -9.09
CA LYS A 120 10.65 -9.58 -9.95
C LYS A 120 9.49 -10.00 -10.84
N VAL A 121 9.67 -9.86 -12.15
CA VAL A 121 8.71 -10.33 -13.17
C VAL A 121 9.31 -11.54 -13.87
N ARG A 122 8.52 -12.61 -13.96
CA ARG A 122 8.89 -13.85 -14.64
C ARG A 122 7.81 -14.22 -15.63
N THR A 123 8.17 -14.40 -16.93
CA THR A 123 7.24 -14.91 -17.93
C THR A 123 7.04 -16.41 -17.78
N THR A 124 5.83 -16.85 -18.11
CA THR A 124 5.51 -18.26 -18.28
C THR A 124 6.00 -18.73 -19.65
N TYR A 125 6.31 -20.02 -19.80
CA TYR A 125 6.61 -20.58 -21.11
C TYR A 125 5.38 -20.49 -22.02
N ASN A 126 5.52 -19.80 -23.16
CA ASN A 126 4.45 -19.69 -24.14
C ASN A 126 4.67 -20.75 -25.22
N ILE A 127 3.80 -21.76 -25.26
CA ILE A 127 3.87 -22.87 -26.22
C ILE A 127 3.65 -22.42 -27.67
N TYR A 128 2.97 -21.29 -27.88
CA TYR A 128 2.68 -20.79 -29.25
C TYR A 128 3.86 -20.01 -29.83
N THR A 129 4.66 -19.34 -29.00
CA THR A 129 5.82 -18.57 -29.46
C THR A 129 7.13 -19.32 -29.27
N SER A 130 7.13 -20.47 -28.57
CA SER A 130 8.33 -21.22 -28.19
C SER A 130 9.42 -20.43 -27.48
N ASN A 131 9.08 -19.28 -26.91
CA ASN A 131 10.03 -18.44 -26.20
C ASN A 131 10.34 -19.02 -24.82
N PRO A 132 11.63 -19.11 -24.45
CA PRO A 132 11.99 -19.56 -23.10
C PRO A 132 11.53 -18.55 -22.04
N PRO A 133 11.24 -18.99 -20.80
CA PRO A 133 10.90 -18.11 -19.72
C PRO A 133 11.98 -17.06 -19.48
N GLN A 134 11.57 -15.81 -19.41
CA GLN A 134 12.45 -14.67 -19.09
C GLN A 134 12.18 -14.21 -17.67
N THR A 135 13.21 -13.67 -17.03
CA THR A 135 13.09 -13.07 -15.70
C THR A 135 13.79 -11.73 -15.68
N VAL A 136 13.07 -10.70 -15.28
CA VAL A 136 13.60 -9.36 -15.07
C VAL A 136 13.36 -8.97 -13.62
N SER A 137 14.35 -8.35 -12.98
CA SER A 137 14.22 -7.89 -11.61
C SER A 137 14.81 -6.50 -11.43
N ARG A 138 14.31 -5.80 -10.43
CA ARG A 138 14.69 -4.44 -10.08
C ARG A 138 14.71 -4.29 -8.56
N LEU A 139 15.67 -3.54 -8.07
CA LEU A 139 15.64 -2.94 -6.74
C LEU A 139 15.55 -1.43 -6.91
N SER A 140 14.57 -0.81 -6.32
CA SER A 140 14.39 0.63 -6.33
C SER A 140 14.00 1.15 -4.96
N SER A 141 13.97 2.47 -4.84
CA SER A 141 13.30 3.12 -3.72
C SER A 141 12.04 3.82 -4.22
N ALA A 142 11.07 3.99 -3.34
CA ALA A 142 9.84 4.69 -3.66
C ALA A 142 9.43 5.61 -2.52
N THR A 143 8.83 6.73 -2.87
CA THR A 143 8.14 7.60 -1.93
C THR A 143 6.65 7.32 -1.98
N GLN A 144 5.98 7.46 -0.85
CA GLN A 144 4.55 7.23 -0.76
C GLN A 144 3.85 8.35 -0.02
N VAL A 145 2.64 8.66 -0.47
CA VAL A 145 1.75 9.61 0.16
C VAL A 145 0.33 9.06 0.11
N GLY A 146 -0.43 9.28 1.15
CA GLY A 146 -1.78 8.72 1.20
C GLY A 146 -2.62 9.24 2.35
N LEU A 147 -3.78 8.65 2.44
CA LEU A 147 -4.74 8.93 3.50
C LEU A 147 -5.37 7.61 3.98
N GLY A 148 -5.86 7.63 5.20
CA GLY A 148 -6.51 6.46 5.76
C GLY A 148 -7.34 6.78 6.99
N THR A 149 -7.87 5.74 7.59
CA THR A 149 -8.60 5.83 8.85
C THR A 149 -8.33 4.61 9.72
N HIS A 150 -8.20 4.82 11.02
CA HIS A 150 -8.29 3.76 12.01
C HIS A 150 -9.73 3.64 12.48
N ILE A 151 -10.20 2.42 12.63
CA ILE A 151 -11.46 2.05 13.27
C ILE A 151 -11.09 1.39 14.59
N ASN A 152 -11.20 2.13 15.69
CA ASN A 152 -10.92 1.60 17.01
C ASN A 152 -12.03 0.63 17.43
N LEU A 153 -11.72 -0.66 17.50
CA LEU A 153 -12.66 -1.71 17.95
C LEU A 153 -12.67 -1.83 19.47
N SER A 154 -11.52 -1.62 20.09
CA SER A 154 -11.32 -1.63 21.54
C SER A 154 -10.13 -0.76 21.93
N GLU A 155 -9.78 -0.71 23.22
CA GLU A 155 -8.57 -0.02 23.69
C GLU A 155 -7.28 -0.64 23.13
N ILE A 156 -7.31 -1.93 22.76
CA ILE A 156 -6.13 -2.68 22.35
C ILE A 156 -6.14 -3.09 20.87
N VAL A 157 -7.29 -2.99 20.17
CA VAL A 157 -7.42 -3.44 18.77
C VAL A 157 -7.96 -2.32 17.90
N ASP A 158 -7.30 -2.08 16.79
CA ASP A 158 -7.81 -1.25 15.70
C ASP A 158 -7.68 -1.93 14.34
N ILE A 159 -8.60 -1.59 13.43
CA ILE A 159 -8.50 -1.88 12.01
C ILE A 159 -8.08 -0.59 11.32
N SER A 160 -7.14 -0.67 10.37
CA SER A 160 -6.77 0.46 9.52
C SER A 160 -7.12 0.18 8.08
N LEU A 161 -7.65 1.19 7.42
CA LEU A 161 -7.86 1.25 5.97
C LEU A 161 -7.05 2.41 5.43
N SER A 162 -6.26 2.21 4.40
CA SER A 162 -5.52 3.28 3.73
C SER A 162 -5.52 3.13 2.22
N SER A 163 -5.41 4.28 1.56
CA SER A 163 -5.12 4.41 0.13
C SER A 163 -3.86 5.25 -0.01
N GLN A 164 -2.88 4.74 -0.73
CA GLN A 164 -1.56 5.36 -0.87
C GLN A 164 -1.16 5.35 -2.34
N TYR A 165 -0.59 6.44 -2.79
CA TYR A 165 0.10 6.50 -4.07
C TYR A 165 1.59 6.36 -3.84
N MET A 166 2.18 5.34 -4.48
CA MET A 166 3.61 5.04 -4.40
C MET A 166 4.27 5.46 -5.71
N MET A 167 5.30 6.31 -5.63
CA MET A 167 6.09 6.78 -6.75
C MET A 167 7.48 6.17 -6.69
N HIS A 168 7.85 5.44 -7.74
CA HIS A 168 9.17 4.83 -7.84
C HIS A 168 10.22 5.85 -8.25
N LEU A 169 11.40 5.72 -7.65
CA LEU A 169 12.58 6.53 -7.94
C LEU A 169 13.59 5.66 -8.69
N GLY A 170 13.73 5.88 -9.99
CA GLY A 170 14.69 5.15 -10.81
C GLY A 170 14.05 4.36 -11.96
N SER A 171 14.71 3.26 -12.39
CA SER A 171 14.23 2.41 -13.48
C SER A 171 12.99 1.62 -13.09
N ASP A 172 12.08 1.38 -14.02
CA ASP A 172 10.93 0.50 -13.83
C ASP A 172 11.01 -0.79 -14.66
N VAL A 173 10.18 -1.77 -14.28
CA VAL A 173 9.98 -3.01 -15.05
C VAL A 173 8.58 -2.95 -15.63
N HIS A 174 8.52 -2.70 -16.94
CA HIS A 174 7.29 -2.74 -17.69
C HIS A 174 7.00 -4.16 -18.16
N ALA A 175 5.77 -4.58 -17.97
CA ALA A 175 5.23 -5.82 -18.51
C ALA A 175 3.95 -5.46 -19.25
N GLU A 176 3.99 -5.55 -20.58
CA GLU A 176 2.86 -5.21 -21.44
C GLU A 176 2.41 -6.45 -22.19
N THR A 177 1.10 -6.67 -22.23
CA THR A 177 0.49 -7.71 -23.04
C THR A 177 0.03 -7.13 -24.37
N HIS A 178 0.44 -7.77 -25.47
CA HIS A 178 0.01 -7.43 -26.81
C HIS A 178 -0.73 -8.62 -27.42
N GLU A 179 -1.76 -8.34 -28.20
CA GLU A 179 -2.45 -9.36 -28.98
C GLU A 179 -2.06 -9.22 -30.45
N HIS A 180 -1.44 -10.25 -31.00
CA HIS A 180 -1.10 -10.34 -32.41
C HIS A 180 -1.69 -11.61 -33.02
N ASN A 181 -2.54 -11.46 -34.04
CA ASN A 181 -3.21 -12.56 -34.72
C ASN A 181 -3.98 -13.53 -33.79
N GLY A 182 -4.63 -12.98 -32.74
CA GLY A 182 -5.37 -13.80 -31.77
C GLY A 182 -4.50 -14.52 -30.74
N VAL A 183 -3.19 -14.26 -30.72
CA VAL A 183 -2.25 -14.80 -29.73
C VAL A 183 -1.82 -13.65 -28.81
N LYS A 184 -2.01 -13.84 -27.51
CA LYS A 184 -1.49 -12.89 -26.50
C LYS A 184 -0.01 -13.18 -26.26
N GLU A 185 0.78 -12.13 -26.38
CA GLU A 185 2.23 -12.15 -26.08
C GLU A 185 2.52 -11.13 -24.99
N ILE A 186 3.50 -11.45 -24.14
CA ILE A 186 3.98 -10.53 -23.13
C ILE A 186 5.38 -10.03 -23.48
N HIS A 187 5.55 -8.72 -23.40
CA HIS A 187 6.84 -8.06 -23.52
C HIS A 187 7.26 -7.55 -22.15
N ILE A 188 8.46 -7.95 -21.72
CA ILE A 188 9.03 -7.46 -20.45
C ILE A 188 10.28 -6.63 -20.79
N ALA A 189 10.28 -5.38 -20.37
CA ALA A 189 11.42 -4.49 -20.53
C ALA A 189 11.81 -3.87 -19.21
N LYS A 190 13.10 -3.66 -19.02
CA LYS A 190 13.62 -2.79 -17.98
C LYS A 190 13.93 -1.45 -18.61
N GLU A 191 13.11 -0.46 -18.34
CA GLU A 191 13.35 0.88 -18.81
C GLU A 191 14.27 1.63 -17.84
N GLY A 192 15.44 2.01 -18.34
CA GLY A 192 16.36 2.88 -17.62
C GLY A 192 16.06 4.32 -17.94
N HIS A 193 15.22 4.97 -17.14
CA HIS A 193 15.10 6.41 -17.23
C HIS A 193 16.24 7.08 -16.45
N SER A 194 17.03 7.91 -17.12
CA SER A 194 17.97 8.83 -16.47
C SER A 194 17.18 10.02 -15.89
N GLY A 195 16.41 9.79 -14.80
CA GLY A 195 15.58 10.80 -14.18
C GLY A 195 14.56 10.20 -13.21
N PHE A 196 13.76 11.06 -12.61
CA PHE A 196 12.62 10.62 -11.81
C PHE A 196 11.52 10.10 -12.76
N SER A 197 11.30 8.81 -12.79
CA SER A 197 10.05 8.28 -13.30
C SER A 197 8.97 8.61 -12.26
N LEU A 198 7.95 9.37 -12.66
CA LEU A 198 6.76 9.61 -11.83
C LEU A 198 5.76 8.46 -11.97
N GLU A 199 6.20 7.34 -12.53
CA GLU A 199 5.39 6.15 -12.59
C GLU A 199 5.19 5.60 -11.19
N GLY A 200 3.95 5.40 -10.86
CA GLY A 200 3.54 4.93 -9.56
C GLY A 200 2.29 4.10 -9.66
N HIS A 201 2.00 3.44 -8.57
CA HIS A 201 0.79 2.64 -8.45
C HIS A 201 0.03 2.99 -7.18
N LEU A 202 -1.26 2.69 -7.21
CA LEU A 202 -2.14 2.92 -6.08
C LEU A 202 -2.19 1.66 -5.23
N LEU A 203 -1.92 1.81 -3.94
CA LEU A 203 -2.01 0.76 -2.93
C LEU A 203 -3.23 0.99 -2.04
N PHE A 204 -4.01 -0.06 -1.85
CA PHE A 204 -5.05 -0.11 -0.83
C PHE A 204 -4.63 -1.12 0.24
N THR A 205 -4.60 -0.68 1.49
CA THR A 205 -4.16 -1.55 2.59
C THR A 205 -5.25 -1.67 3.64
N LEU A 206 -5.53 -2.91 4.03
CA LEU A 206 -6.34 -3.27 5.18
C LEU A 206 -5.43 -3.90 6.23
N SER A 207 -5.42 -3.38 7.45
CA SER A 207 -4.62 -3.97 8.54
C SER A 207 -5.40 -4.11 9.83
N VAL A 208 -5.03 -5.12 10.62
CA VAL A 208 -5.50 -5.33 11.99
C VAL A 208 -4.32 -5.18 12.92
N ASN A 209 -4.44 -4.33 13.92
CA ASN A 209 -3.35 -3.94 14.80
C ASN A 209 -3.71 -4.15 16.26
N PHE A 210 -2.74 -4.62 17.02
CA PHE A 210 -2.83 -4.87 18.46
C PHE A 210 -1.84 -3.95 19.19
N LYS A 211 -2.34 -3.12 20.09
CA LYS A 211 -1.54 -2.29 21.00
C LYS A 211 -1.02 -3.18 22.13
N ILE A 212 0.27 -3.46 22.12
CA ILE A 212 0.86 -4.50 23.00
C ILE A 212 1.75 -3.94 24.10
N ALA A 213 2.23 -2.73 23.98
CA ALA A 213 3.10 -2.12 24.98
C ALA A 213 2.95 -0.59 25.03
N GLN A 214 3.35 -0.04 26.18
CA GLN A 214 3.57 1.38 26.40
C GLN A 214 5.07 1.56 26.67
N LEU A 215 5.77 2.25 25.76
CA LEU A 215 7.23 2.37 25.80
C LEU A 215 7.70 3.50 26.75
N TRP A 216 6.91 4.59 26.91
CA TRP A 216 7.18 5.69 27.82
C TRP A 216 5.90 6.40 28.28
#